data_a6e901eb00fb701508340755ff343a47
#
_entry.id   a6e901eb00fb701508340755ff343a47
#
_cell.length_a   1.000
_cell.length_b   1.000
_cell.length_c   1.000
_cell.angle_alpha   90.00
_cell.angle_beta   90.00
_cell.angle_gamma   90.00
#
_symmetry.space_group_name_H-M   'P 1'
#
loop_
_entity.id
_entity.type
_entity.pdbx_description
1 polymer ?
#
loop_
_entity_poly.entity_id
_entity_poly.type
_entity_poly.pdbx_seq_one_letter_code
_entity_poly.pdbx_strand_id
1 'polypeptide(L)'
;AEPRDAVAVADLWNGMIRDSLSTFPPDENTPQDITALIATRAGAFWVAEDAGKVLGFVTYGSFRGGPGYGATVEHSIVLSDAAQGQGLGRGLMTRAVEAAAAQSHHVMVAAISSANPGAVTFHEKLGFAQVGRMPEVGRKHGQWLDLILMQKTLSAS
;
A
#
# COMPACT_ATOMS: atom_id res chain seq x y z
N ALA A 1 1.89 12.59 -5.43
CA ALA A 1 3.34 12.52 -5.20
C ALA A 1 4.11 13.17 -6.35
N GLU A 2 5.21 13.77 -6.02
CA GLU A 2 6.09 14.45 -6.96
C GLU A 2 7.50 13.86 -6.84
N PRO A 3 8.36 14.02 -7.84
CA PRO A 3 9.74 13.50 -7.77
C PRO A 3 10.51 13.96 -6.52
N ARG A 4 10.23 15.15 -6.01
CA ARG A 4 10.85 15.66 -4.77
C ARG A 4 10.49 14.83 -3.54
N ASP A 5 9.43 14.04 -3.60
CA ASP A 5 8.98 13.19 -2.48
C ASP A 5 9.71 11.85 -2.42
N ALA A 6 10.51 11.52 -3.44
CA ALA A 6 11.09 10.19 -3.60
C ALA A 6 11.99 9.77 -2.44
N VAL A 7 12.81 10.68 -1.91
CA VAL A 7 13.71 10.37 -0.78
C VAL A 7 12.90 10.00 0.47
N ALA A 8 11.91 10.82 0.80
CA ALA A 8 11.08 10.59 2.00
C ALA A 8 10.26 9.31 1.86
N VAL A 9 9.68 9.06 0.70
CA VAL A 9 8.93 7.83 0.43
C VAL A 9 9.84 6.60 0.55
N ALA A 10 11.04 6.66 -0.04
CA ALA A 10 12.00 5.57 0.06
C ALA A 10 12.38 5.31 1.52
N ASP A 11 12.62 6.35 2.31
CA ASP A 11 12.97 6.21 3.72
C ASP A 11 11.85 5.55 4.53
N LEU A 12 10.60 5.95 4.31
CA LEU A 12 9.44 5.35 4.98
C LEU A 12 9.27 3.87 4.61
N TRP A 13 9.36 3.57 3.33
CA TRP A 13 9.15 2.20 2.85
C TRP A 13 10.29 1.28 3.30
N ASN A 14 11.53 1.75 3.18
CA ASN A 14 12.70 0.99 3.61
C ASN A 14 12.72 0.77 5.11
N GLY A 15 12.26 1.72 5.90
CA GLY A 15 12.11 1.56 7.33
C GLY A 15 11.16 0.41 7.67
N MET A 16 10.02 0.33 6.97
CA MET A 16 9.08 -0.77 7.14
C MET A 16 9.69 -2.09 6.68
N ILE A 17 10.42 -2.11 5.55
CA ILE A 17 11.08 -3.31 5.03
C ILE A 17 12.13 -3.82 6.02
N ARG A 18 12.97 -2.92 6.56
CA ARG A 18 14.05 -3.30 7.50
C ARG A 18 13.54 -3.75 8.86
N ASP A 19 12.63 -2.97 9.43
CA ASP A 19 12.35 -3.00 10.86
C ASP A 19 11.03 -3.66 11.21
N SER A 20 10.23 -4.04 10.21
CA SER A 20 8.89 -4.56 10.43
C SER A 20 8.70 -5.91 9.76
N LEU A 21 7.86 -6.75 10.36
CA LEU A 21 7.37 -7.98 9.76
C LEU A 21 6.14 -7.74 8.88
N SER A 22 5.78 -6.47 8.66
CA SER A 22 4.59 -6.11 7.89
C SER A 22 4.76 -6.26 6.39
N THR A 23 5.99 -6.40 5.88
CA THR A 23 6.26 -6.63 4.47
C THR A 23 7.18 -7.83 4.28
N PHE A 24 7.03 -8.53 3.17
CA PHE A 24 7.85 -9.69 2.86
C PHE A 24 9.13 -9.37 2.05
N PRO A 25 9.12 -8.45 1.08
CA PRO A 25 10.30 -8.21 0.26
C PRO A 25 11.49 -7.77 1.12
N PRO A 26 12.65 -8.45 0.99
CA PRO A 26 13.83 -8.07 1.77
C PRO A 26 14.60 -6.89 1.19
N ASP A 27 14.38 -6.58 -0.09
CA ASP A 27 15.14 -5.56 -0.79
C ASP A 27 14.58 -4.17 -0.56
N GLU A 28 15.47 -3.22 -0.30
CA GLU A 28 15.12 -1.83 -0.11
C GLU A 28 15.03 -1.09 -1.44
N ASN A 29 14.23 -0.03 -1.46
CA ASN A 29 14.08 0.84 -2.62
C ASN A 29 15.09 1.99 -2.56
N THR A 30 15.67 2.35 -3.72
CA THR A 30 16.46 3.57 -3.84
C THR A 30 15.54 4.75 -4.15
N PRO A 31 15.97 6.00 -3.89
CA PRO A 31 15.20 7.16 -4.34
C PRO A 31 14.95 7.16 -5.86
N GLN A 32 15.87 6.63 -6.65
CA GLN A 32 15.71 6.50 -8.09
C GLN A 32 14.60 5.53 -8.45
N ASP A 33 14.51 4.40 -7.74
CA ASP A 33 13.41 3.43 -7.92
C ASP A 33 12.07 4.08 -7.64
N ILE A 34 11.99 4.88 -6.59
CA ILE A 34 10.75 5.57 -6.21
C ILE A 34 10.40 6.66 -7.23
N THR A 35 11.38 7.40 -7.72
CA THR A 35 11.14 8.41 -8.78
C THR A 35 10.52 7.76 -10.01
N ALA A 36 11.07 6.62 -10.44
CA ALA A 36 10.55 5.88 -11.58
C ALA A 36 9.12 5.37 -11.30
N LEU A 37 8.86 4.91 -10.08
CA LEU A 37 7.55 4.41 -9.69
C LEU A 37 6.51 5.54 -9.67
N ILE A 38 6.86 6.71 -9.16
CA ILE A 38 5.98 7.87 -9.16
C ILE A 38 5.58 8.24 -10.59
N ALA A 39 6.54 8.22 -11.52
CA ALA A 39 6.28 8.50 -12.92
C ALA A 39 5.38 7.44 -13.57
N THR A 40 5.66 6.15 -13.31
CA THR A 40 4.88 5.03 -13.84
C THR A 40 3.45 5.03 -13.29
N ARG A 41 3.27 5.42 -12.04
CA ARG A 41 1.98 5.43 -11.35
C ARG A 41 1.40 6.84 -11.21
N ALA A 42 1.58 7.67 -12.21
CA ALA A 42 0.99 9.01 -12.23
C ALA A 42 -0.53 8.91 -12.06
N GLY A 43 -1.09 9.67 -11.12
CA GLY A 43 -2.51 9.58 -10.77
C GLY A 43 -2.86 8.42 -9.83
N ALA A 44 -1.86 7.69 -9.35
CA ALA A 44 -2.03 6.55 -8.46
C ALA A 44 -0.98 6.53 -7.33
N PHE A 45 -0.52 7.71 -6.91
CA PHE A 45 0.50 7.83 -5.88
C PHE A 45 0.31 9.15 -5.12
N TRP A 46 0.03 9.06 -3.82
CA TRP A 46 -0.20 10.24 -2.97
C TRP A 46 0.66 10.19 -1.72
N VAL A 47 1.04 11.37 -1.25
CA VAL A 47 1.74 11.52 0.04
C VAL A 47 0.88 12.35 0.97
N ALA A 48 1.00 12.09 2.27
CA ALA A 48 0.47 12.95 3.31
C ALA A 48 1.63 13.78 3.85
N GLU A 49 1.51 15.10 3.79
CA GLU A 49 2.57 16.03 4.15
C GLU A 49 2.06 17.03 5.17
N ASP A 50 2.87 17.32 6.18
CA ASP A 50 2.59 18.34 7.17
C ASP A 50 3.87 19.13 7.44
N ALA A 51 3.79 20.46 7.31
CA ALA A 51 4.92 21.37 7.51
C ALA A 51 6.17 20.97 6.70
N GLY A 52 5.96 20.52 5.46
CA GLY A 52 7.05 20.11 4.57
C GLY A 52 7.59 18.71 4.81
N LYS A 53 7.03 17.98 5.78
CA LYS A 53 7.47 16.62 6.10
C LYS A 53 6.46 15.60 5.60
N VAL A 54 6.93 14.60 4.86
CA VAL A 54 6.10 13.49 4.40
C VAL A 54 5.88 12.52 5.56
N LEU A 55 4.63 12.31 5.92
CA LEU A 55 4.24 11.46 7.05
C LEU A 55 3.71 10.09 6.61
N GLY A 56 3.43 9.92 5.36
CA GLY A 56 2.93 8.67 4.83
C GLY A 56 2.67 8.76 3.34
N PHE A 57 2.38 7.61 2.73
CA PHE A 57 2.01 7.56 1.33
C PHE A 57 1.08 6.38 1.06
N VAL A 58 0.37 6.46 -0.06
CA VAL A 58 -0.39 5.36 -0.64
C VAL A 58 -0.15 5.34 -2.14
N THR A 59 -0.04 4.15 -2.70
CA THR A 59 0.08 3.97 -4.14
C THR A 59 -0.60 2.66 -4.52
N TYR A 60 -1.05 2.56 -5.78
CA TYR A 60 -1.51 1.28 -6.31
C TYR A 60 -0.98 1.06 -7.71
N GLY A 61 -0.91 -0.20 -8.08
CA GLY A 61 -0.51 -0.63 -9.40
C GLY A 61 -1.28 -1.89 -9.80
N SER A 62 -0.90 -2.50 -10.90
CA SER A 62 -1.54 -3.72 -11.40
C SER A 62 -1.42 -4.85 -10.39
N PHE A 63 -2.52 -5.58 -10.19
CA PHE A 63 -2.51 -6.76 -9.34
C PHE A 63 -1.73 -7.91 -9.99
N ARG A 64 -2.05 -8.21 -11.24
CA ARG A 64 -1.38 -9.25 -12.04
C ARG A 64 -1.32 -8.81 -13.50
N GLY A 65 -0.34 -9.35 -14.23
CA GLY A 65 -0.24 -9.14 -15.66
C GLY A 65 -1.37 -9.85 -16.43
N GLY A 66 -1.55 -9.43 -17.66
CA GLY A 66 -2.57 -10.01 -18.55
C GLY A 66 -3.84 -9.19 -18.59
N PRO A 67 -4.57 -9.23 -19.72
CA PRO A 67 -5.74 -8.37 -19.93
C PRO A 67 -6.93 -8.71 -19.03
N GLY A 68 -7.02 -9.94 -18.54
CA GLY A 68 -8.10 -10.35 -17.65
C GLY A 68 -8.07 -9.71 -16.28
N TYR A 69 -6.93 -9.14 -15.87
CA TYR A 69 -6.76 -8.50 -14.56
C TYR A 69 -6.65 -6.98 -14.62
N GLY A 70 -6.95 -6.38 -15.77
CA GLY A 70 -6.78 -4.94 -15.99
C GLY A 70 -7.62 -4.04 -15.10
N ALA A 71 -8.72 -4.54 -14.54
CA ALA A 71 -9.59 -3.78 -13.65
C ALA A 71 -9.32 -4.04 -12.16
N THR A 72 -8.29 -4.79 -11.84
CA THR A 72 -7.88 -5.08 -10.44
C THR A 72 -6.56 -4.42 -10.15
N VAL A 73 -6.51 -3.69 -9.03
CA VAL A 73 -5.29 -3.03 -8.57
C VAL A 73 -4.94 -3.51 -7.17
N GLU A 74 -3.66 -3.46 -6.85
CA GLU A 74 -3.16 -3.75 -5.50
C GLU A 74 -2.47 -2.49 -4.97
N HIS A 75 -2.82 -2.10 -3.74
CA HIS A 75 -2.24 -0.90 -3.15
C HIS A 75 -1.18 -1.23 -2.09
N SER A 76 -0.35 -0.23 -1.83
CA SER A 76 0.58 -0.22 -0.69
C SER A 76 0.37 1.08 0.06
N ILE A 77 0.27 1.00 1.39
CA ILE A 77 0.14 2.17 2.26
C ILE A 77 1.15 2.06 3.39
N VAL A 78 1.86 3.15 3.64
CA VAL A 78 2.86 3.24 4.71
C VAL A 78 2.67 4.56 5.45
N LEU A 79 2.65 4.49 6.78
CA LEU A 79 2.60 5.68 7.64
C LEU A 79 3.82 5.68 8.56
N SER A 80 4.37 6.87 8.81
CA SER A 80 5.38 7.01 9.85
C SER A 80 4.74 6.77 11.22
N ASP A 81 5.55 6.38 12.21
CA ASP A 81 5.06 6.16 13.57
C ASP A 81 4.41 7.44 14.14
N ALA A 82 4.97 8.60 13.82
CA ALA A 82 4.44 9.87 14.27
C ALA A 82 3.07 10.21 13.68
N ALA A 83 2.72 9.61 12.55
CA ALA A 83 1.46 9.88 11.85
C ALA A 83 0.31 8.99 12.30
N GLN A 84 0.58 7.95 13.08
CA GLN A 84 -0.45 7.01 13.48
C GLN A 84 -1.45 7.65 14.46
N GLY A 85 -2.71 7.27 14.32
CA GLY A 85 -3.77 7.80 15.17
C GLY A 85 -4.31 9.18 14.78
N GLN A 86 -3.82 9.76 13.66
CA GLN A 86 -4.25 11.09 13.21
C GLN A 86 -5.24 11.06 12.04
N GLY A 87 -5.71 9.88 11.65
CA GLY A 87 -6.64 9.75 10.53
C GLY A 87 -6.02 9.91 9.14
N LEU A 88 -4.69 10.03 9.06
CA LEU A 88 -4.00 10.21 7.78
C LEU A 88 -4.12 8.99 6.87
N GLY A 89 -4.04 7.79 7.46
CA GLY A 89 -4.19 6.55 6.71
C GLY A 89 -5.56 6.44 6.05
N ARG A 90 -6.61 6.80 6.77
CA ARG A 90 -7.97 6.81 6.23
C ARG A 90 -8.10 7.82 5.09
N GLY A 91 -7.52 9.00 5.24
CA GLY A 91 -7.53 10.03 4.20
C GLY A 91 -6.81 9.59 2.94
N LEU A 92 -5.64 8.97 3.08
CA LEU A 92 -4.87 8.43 1.96
C LEU A 92 -5.66 7.33 1.25
N MET A 93 -6.23 6.38 2.00
CA MET A 93 -7.00 5.29 1.41
C MET A 93 -8.27 5.78 0.71
N THR A 94 -8.96 6.75 1.29
CA THR A 94 -10.14 7.35 0.66
C THR A 94 -9.77 7.93 -0.70
N ARG A 95 -8.67 8.64 -0.76
CA ARG A 95 -8.18 9.23 -2.01
C ARG A 95 -7.85 8.15 -3.05
N ALA A 96 -7.15 7.10 -2.63
CA ALA A 96 -6.77 6.01 -3.52
C ALA A 96 -7.99 5.26 -4.06
N VAL A 97 -8.96 4.96 -3.20
CA VAL A 97 -10.19 4.27 -3.59
C VAL A 97 -11.01 5.10 -4.57
N GLU A 98 -11.17 6.39 -4.29
CA GLU A 98 -11.92 7.29 -5.18
C GLU A 98 -11.24 7.40 -6.55
N ALA A 99 -9.93 7.56 -6.57
CA ALA A 99 -9.18 7.67 -7.83
C ALA A 99 -9.25 6.39 -8.64
N ALA A 100 -9.10 5.23 -8.01
CA ALA A 100 -9.17 3.95 -8.68
C ALA A 100 -10.56 3.73 -9.30
N ALA A 101 -11.62 4.06 -8.56
CA ALA A 101 -12.99 3.99 -9.08
C ALA A 101 -13.18 4.93 -10.28
N ALA A 102 -12.67 6.16 -10.19
CA ALA A 102 -12.76 7.13 -11.28
C ALA A 102 -11.99 6.69 -12.52
N GLN A 103 -10.94 5.88 -12.34
CA GLN A 103 -10.14 5.32 -13.42
C GLN A 103 -10.71 4.01 -13.95
N SER A 104 -11.93 3.66 -13.55
CA SER A 104 -12.65 2.47 -13.99
C SER A 104 -12.08 1.15 -13.52
N HIS A 105 -11.31 1.15 -12.43
CA HIS A 105 -10.92 -0.09 -11.77
C HIS A 105 -12.10 -0.64 -10.95
N HIS A 106 -12.19 -1.95 -10.85
CA HIS A 106 -13.33 -2.62 -10.22
C HIS A 106 -13.03 -3.15 -8.82
N VAL A 107 -11.81 -3.64 -8.59
CA VAL A 107 -11.41 -4.24 -7.30
C VAL A 107 -10.05 -3.70 -6.88
N MET A 108 -9.95 -3.40 -5.59
CA MET A 108 -8.66 -3.06 -4.97
C MET A 108 -8.30 -4.16 -3.98
N VAL A 109 -7.07 -4.67 -4.08
CA VAL A 109 -6.54 -5.74 -3.24
C VAL A 109 -5.55 -5.17 -2.24
N ALA A 110 -5.61 -5.68 -1.02
CA ALA A 110 -4.61 -5.46 0.02
C ALA A 110 -3.95 -6.79 0.35
N ALA A 111 -2.63 -6.83 0.30
CA ALA A 111 -1.85 -8.00 0.70
C ALA A 111 -1.15 -7.67 2.02
N ILE A 112 -1.51 -8.39 3.08
CA ILE A 112 -1.13 -8.04 4.45
C ILE A 112 -0.41 -9.20 5.10
N SER A 113 0.74 -8.92 5.75
CA SER A 113 1.45 -9.91 6.55
C SER A 113 0.64 -10.30 7.79
N SER A 114 0.64 -11.59 8.12
CA SER A 114 0.01 -12.09 9.36
C SER A 114 0.62 -11.47 10.62
N ALA A 115 1.80 -10.88 10.53
CA ALA A 115 2.44 -10.18 11.64
C ALA A 115 1.84 -8.80 11.88
N ASN A 116 0.89 -8.35 11.07
CA ASN A 116 0.29 -7.02 11.16
C ASN A 116 -1.24 -7.10 11.30
N PRO A 117 -1.76 -7.60 12.45
CA PRO A 117 -3.21 -7.68 12.64
C PRO A 117 -3.90 -6.32 12.67
N GLY A 118 -3.18 -5.26 13.04
CA GLY A 118 -3.72 -3.90 13.00
C GLY A 118 -4.07 -3.43 11.60
N ALA A 119 -3.31 -3.86 10.60
CA ALA A 119 -3.61 -3.54 9.21
C ALA A 119 -4.88 -4.25 8.73
N VAL A 120 -5.12 -5.48 9.19
CA VAL A 120 -6.37 -6.18 8.86
C VAL A 120 -7.56 -5.40 9.39
N THR A 121 -7.51 -5.01 10.67
CA THR A 121 -8.58 -4.22 11.30
C THR A 121 -8.78 -2.89 10.59
N PHE A 122 -7.69 -2.21 10.25
CA PHE A 122 -7.73 -0.94 9.52
C PHE A 122 -8.46 -1.09 8.19
N HIS A 123 -8.13 -2.13 7.42
CA HIS A 123 -8.77 -2.36 6.11
C HIS A 123 -10.24 -2.79 6.26
N GLU A 124 -10.57 -3.59 7.28
CA GLU A 124 -11.96 -3.96 7.56
C GLU A 124 -12.84 -2.72 7.78
N LYS A 125 -12.34 -1.75 8.52
CA LYS A 125 -13.06 -0.50 8.78
C LYS A 125 -13.27 0.34 7.52
N LEU A 126 -12.46 0.12 6.49
CA LEU A 126 -12.58 0.80 5.20
C LEU A 126 -13.45 0.02 4.20
N GLY A 127 -14.01 -1.10 4.61
CA GLY A 127 -14.89 -1.89 3.78
C GLY A 127 -14.22 -3.01 2.99
N PHE A 128 -12.95 -3.31 3.29
CA PHE A 128 -12.25 -4.47 2.71
C PHE A 128 -12.69 -5.73 3.43
N ALA A 129 -12.87 -6.81 2.68
CA ALA A 129 -13.19 -8.12 3.23
C ALA A 129 -12.03 -9.09 3.02
N GLN A 130 -11.76 -9.93 4.01
CA GLN A 130 -10.76 -10.97 3.86
C GLN A 130 -11.28 -12.03 2.90
N VAL A 131 -10.51 -12.33 1.86
CA VAL A 131 -10.89 -13.28 0.82
C VAL A 131 -9.96 -14.48 0.72
N GLY A 132 -8.80 -14.41 1.39
CA GLY A 132 -7.87 -15.52 1.37
C GLY A 132 -6.78 -15.39 2.42
N ARG A 133 -6.16 -16.53 2.71
CA ARG A 133 -4.98 -16.61 3.57
C ARG A 133 -4.06 -17.68 2.97
N MET A 134 -2.81 -17.30 2.74
CA MET A 134 -1.80 -18.21 2.21
C MET A 134 -0.80 -18.51 3.33
N PRO A 135 -0.86 -19.72 3.93
CA PRO A 135 0.02 -20.04 5.06
C PRO A 135 1.48 -20.14 4.63
N GLU A 136 2.34 -19.55 5.44
CA GLU A 136 3.80 -19.70 5.35
C GLU A 136 4.44 -19.36 4.01
N VAL A 137 3.81 -18.48 3.23
CA VAL A 137 4.35 -18.07 1.92
C VAL A 137 5.43 -17.01 2.03
N GLY A 138 5.50 -16.30 3.16
CA GLY A 138 6.52 -15.29 3.42
C GLY A 138 7.52 -15.76 4.45
N ARG A 139 8.77 -15.31 4.31
CA ARG A 139 9.81 -15.55 5.31
C ARG A 139 10.60 -14.28 5.54
N LYS A 140 10.72 -13.87 6.81
CA LYS A 140 11.44 -12.67 7.17
C LYS A 140 11.96 -12.80 8.60
N HIS A 141 13.21 -12.40 8.81
CA HIS A 141 13.86 -12.48 10.13
C HIS A 141 13.75 -13.88 10.76
N GLY A 142 13.90 -14.93 9.93
CA GLY A 142 13.84 -16.31 10.40
C GLY A 142 12.46 -16.85 10.72
N GLN A 143 11.40 -16.08 10.48
CA GLN A 143 10.02 -16.47 10.75
C GLN A 143 9.25 -16.74 9.46
N TRP A 144 8.41 -17.76 9.48
CA TRP A 144 7.41 -18.00 8.43
C TRP A 144 6.19 -17.13 8.71
N LEU A 145 5.73 -16.47 7.67
CA LEU A 145 4.59 -15.54 7.76
C LEU A 145 3.52 -15.92 6.73
N ASP A 146 2.27 -15.77 7.13
CA ASP A 146 1.15 -15.97 6.23
C ASP A 146 0.87 -14.66 5.47
N LEU A 147 0.32 -14.78 4.28
CA LEU A 147 -0.18 -13.64 3.53
C LEU A 147 -1.70 -13.63 3.63
N ILE A 148 -2.25 -12.53 4.11
CA ILE A 148 -3.69 -12.31 4.18
C ILE A 148 -4.09 -11.42 3.02
N LEU A 149 -5.05 -11.89 2.22
CA LEU A 149 -5.57 -11.14 1.08
C LEU A 149 -6.92 -10.55 1.44
N MET A 150 -7.06 -9.27 1.24
CA MET A 150 -8.33 -8.55 1.42
C MET A 150 -8.66 -7.82 0.14
N GLN A 151 -9.94 -7.60 -0.12
CA GLN A 151 -10.34 -6.84 -1.29
C GLN A 151 -11.57 -5.98 -1.02
N LYS A 152 -11.67 -4.92 -1.78
CA LYS A 152 -12.82 -4.04 -1.80
C LYS A 152 -13.29 -3.88 -3.24
N THR A 153 -14.59 -4.14 -3.46
CA THR A 153 -15.20 -3.83 -4.75
C THR A 153 -15.43 -2.33 -4.80
N LEU A 154 -14.93 -1.69 -5.85
CA LEU A 154 -15.04 -0.25 -6.02
C LEU A 154 -16.39 0.07 -6.64
N SER A 155 -17.06 1.08 -6.09
CA SER A 155 -18.37 1.49 -6.58
C SER A 155 -18.21 2.30 -7.85
N ALA A 156 -17.84 1.64 -8.92
CA ALA A 156 -17.84 2.24 -10.25
C ALA A 156 -19.13 1.84 -10.95
N SER A 157 -20.19 2.25 -10.45
CA SER A 157 -21.46 2.03 -11.14
C SER A 157 -21.68 3.09 -12.22
#